data_6d7c89a469681686fba94f19a7db378f
#
_entry.id   6d7c89a469681686fba94f19a7db378f
#
_cell.length_a   1.000
_cell.length_b   1.000
_cell.length_c   1.000
_cell.angle_alpha   90.00
_cell.angle_beta   90.00
_cell.angle_gamma   90.00
#
_symmetry.space_group_name_H-M   'P 1'
#
loop_
_entity.id
_entity.type
_entity.pdbx_description
1 polymer ?
#
loop_
_entity_poly.entity_id
_entity_poly.type
_entity_poly.pdbx_seq_one_letter_code
_entity_poly.pdbx_strand_id
1 'polypeptide(L)'
;MIDQLTVCLPNEPGKLAQMSRAMGANNIQIHALMVADTTDFGIIRIVCDRPQDALSLLLGLGYDATLTQVVGIEVSDVPGGLGVLLDHLASADLNVEYAYTCPMGGRTVDIVKVTGEPLAIKLRESGLMMGSAEELCTPRQIV
;
A
#
# COMPACT_ATOMS: atom_id res chain seq x y z
N MET A 1 3.95 -2.59 -10.52
CA MET A 1 2.72 -2.00 -9.92
C MET A 1 2.13 -3.00 -8.95
N ILE A 2 1.58 -2.52 -7.86
CA ILE A 2 1.01 -3.30 -6.77
C ILE A 2 -0.45 -2.91 -6.62
N ASP A 3 -1.33 -3.89 -6.45
CA ASP A 3 -2.73 -3.64 -6.14
C ASP A 3 -2.88 -3.36 -4.64
N GLN A 4 -3.22 -2.14 -4.30
CA GLN A 4 -3.52 -1.72 -2.95
C GLN A 4 -5.04 -1.62 -2.76
N LEU A 5 -5.56 -2.16 -1.68
CA LEU A 5 -6.93 -1.87 -1.26
C LEU A 5 -7.03 -0.45 -0.72
N THR A 6 -8.05 0.26 -1.15
CA THR A 6 -8.45 1.54 -0.57
C THR A 6 -9.87 1.39 -0.07
N VAL A 7 -10.08 1.56 1.23
CA VAL A 7 -11.38 1.36 1.88
C VAL A 7 -11.78 2.63 2.61
N CYS A 8 -13.03 3.06 2.40
CA CYS A 8 -13.60 4.17 3.15
C CYS A 8 -14.44 3.60 4.32
N LEU A 9 -14.09 3.97 5.54
CA LEU A 9 -14.81 3.55 6.75
C LEU A 9 -15.31 4.77 7.53
N PRO A 10 -16.48 4.66 8.21
CA PRO A 10 -16.85 5.64 9.22
C PRO A 10 -15.78 5.74 10.31
N ASN A 11 -15.44 6.95 10.73
CA ASN A 11 -14.48 7.19 11.81
C ASN A 11 -15.16 6.94 13.17
N GLU A 12 -15.40 5.68 13.48
CA GLU A 12 -16.11 5.22 14.68
C GLU A 12 -15.35 4.08 15.36
N PRO A 13 -15.44 3.95 16.70
CA PRO A 13 -14.82 2.84 17.41
C PRO A 13 -15.26 1.47 16.88
N GLY A 14 -14.29 0.57 16.69
CA GLY A 14 -14.54 -0.81 16.29
C GLY A 14 -14.70 -1.07 14.79
N LYS A 15 -14.87 -0.05 13.95
CA LYS A 15 -15.06 -0.24 12.50
C LYS A 15 -13.82 -0.84 11.83
N LEU A 16 -12.64 -0.32 12.11
CA LEU A 16 -11.39 -0.85 11.59
C LEU A 16 -11.12 -2.28 12.11
N ALA A 17 -11.40 -2.53 13.38
CA ALA A 17 -11.26 -3.87 13.97
C ALA A 17 -12.19 -4.90 13.32
N GLN A 18 -13.44 -4.51 13.04
CA GLN A 18 -14.42 -5.37 12.36
C GLN A 18 -13.95 -5.77 10.96
N MET A 19 -13.48 -4.81 10.16
CA MET A 19 -12.93 -5.05 8.83
C MET A 19 -11.72 -5.99 8.89
N SER A 20 -10.78 -5.72 9.80
CA SER A 20 -9.56 -6.53 9.96
C SER A 20 -9.88 -7.97 10.36
N ARG A 21 -10.85 -8.18 11.24
CA ARG A 21 -11.32 -9.53 11.62
C ARG A 21 -11.95 -10.27 10.45
N ALA A 22 -12.73 -9.59 9.62
CA ALA A 22 -13.33 -10.19 8.43
C ALA A 22 -12.26 -10.68 7.44
N MET A 23 -11.22 -9.88 7.21
CA MET A 23 -10.10 -10.26 6.38
C MET A 23 -9.35 -11.47 6.97
N GLY A 24 -9.05 -11.44 8.25
CA GLY A 24 -8.36 -12.55 8.94
C GLY A 24 -9.16 -13.85 8.93
N ALA A 25 -10.48 -13.80 9.12
CA ALA A 25 -11.38 -14.96 9.07
C ALA A 25 -11.42 -15.61 7.67
N ASN A 26 -11.06 -14.88 6.63
CA ASN A 26 -10.94 -15.37 5.25
C ASN A 26 -9.49 -15.64 4.83
N ASN A 27 -8.58 -15.75 5.79
CA ASN A 27 -7.15 -16.03 5.59
C ASN A 27 -6.44 -15.00 4.71
N ILE A 28 -6.85 -13.75 4.76
CA ILE A 28 -6.18 -12.66 4.05
C ILE A 28 -5.20 -12.01 5.01
N GLN A 29 -3.91 -12.06 4.66
CA GLN A 29 -2.83 -11.49 5.45
C GLN A 29 -2.61 -10.02 5.08
N ILE A 30 -2.75 -9.14 6.05
CA ILE A 30 -2.39 -7.72 5.92
C ILE A 30 -0.88 -7.58 6.12
N HIS A 31 -0.17 -7.04 5.14
CA HIS A 31 1.27 -6.77 5.21
C HIS A 31 1.57 -5.35 5.65
N ALA A 32 0.79 -4.40 5.20
CA ALA A 32 0.90 -2.99 5.60
C ALA A 32 -0.47 -2.34 5.60
N LEU A 33 -0.63 -1.37 6.47
CA LEU A 33 -1.87 -0.62 6.63
C LEU A 33 -1.54 0.82 6.98
N MET A 34 -2.25 1.75 6.33
CA MET A 34 -2.22 3.16 6.67
C MET A 34 -3.65 3.68 6.79
N VAL A 35 -3.90 4.44 7.83
CA VAL A 35 -5.18 5.11 8.07
C VAL A 35 -4.96 6.61 7.95
N ALA A 36 -5.64 7.24 7.00
CA ALA A 36 -5.73 8.70 6.90
C ALA A 36 -7.13 9.12 7.33
N ASP A 37 -7.21 9.92 8.36
CA ASP A 37 -8.49 10.34 8.91
C ASP A 37 -9.00 11.63 8.27
N THR A 38 -10.31 11.68 8.09
CA THR A 38 -11.08 12.91 8.00
C THR A 38 -11.98 12.96 9.24
N THR A 39 -12.73 14.04 9.42
CA THR A 39 -13.60 14.16 10.62
C THR A 39 -14.62 13.02 10.71
N ASP A 40 -15.25 12.65 9.60
CA ASP A 40 -16.36 11.69 9.57
C ASP A 40 -15.96 10.31 9.06
N PHE A 41 -14.91 10.23 8.24
CA PHE A 41 -14.46 9.01 7.57
C PHE A 41 -12.96 8.82 7.72
N GLY A 42 -12.54 7.55 7.73
CA GLY A 42 -11.16 7.16 7.54
C GLY A 42 -10.96 6.57 6.15
N ILE A 43 -9.89 6.93 5.50
CA ILE A 43 -9.42 6.26 4.29
C ILE A 43 -8.33 5.27 4.70
N ILE A 44 -8.59 3.99 4.50
CA ILE A 44 -7.68 2.91 4.86
C ILE A 44 -7.00 2.41 3.60
N ARG A 45 -5.67 2.36 3.62
CA ARG A 45 -4.87 1.79 2.53
C ARG A 45 -4.19 0.54 3.03
N ILE A 46 -4.37 -0.56 2.31
CA ILE A 46 -3.95 -1.90 2.73
C ILE A 46 -3.18 -2.58 1.61
N VAL A 47 -2.01 -3.10 1.94
CA VAL A 47 -1.29 -4.09 1.13
C VAL A 47 -1.50 -5.45 1.78
N CYS A 48 -2.01 -6.40 1.00
CA CYS A 48 -2.30 -7.76 1.48
C CYS A 48 -1.84 -8.80 0.46
N ASP A 49 -1.87 -10.05 0.86
CA ASP A 49 -1.43 -11.19 0.04
C ASP A 49 -2.37 -11.53 -1.13
N ARG A 50 -3.67 -11.23 -1.00
CA ARG A 50 -4.69 -11.54 -2.00
C ARG A 50 -5.65 -10.36 -2.22
N PRO A 51 -5.19 -9.29 -2.90
CA PRO A 51 -5.96 -8.05 -3.01
C PRO A 51 -7.29 -8.20 -3.76
N GLN A 52 -7.37 -9.06 -4.78
CA GLN A 52 -8.62 -9.29 -5.52
C GLN A 52 -9.66 -10.01 -4.67
N ASP A 53 -9.25 -11.03 -3.90
CA ASP A 53 -10.13 -11.75 -2.98
C ASP A 53 -10.61 -10.83 -1.86
N ALA A 54 -9.70 -10.01 -1.35
CA ALA A 54 -10.02 -9.02 -0.31
C ALA A 54 -11.04 -7.99 -0.81
N LEU A 55 -10.87 -7.49 -2.03
CA LEU A 55 -11.84 -6.58 -2.65
C LEU A 55 -13.22 -7.23 -2.74
N SER A 56 -13.28 -8.46 -3.27
CA SER A 56 -14.54 -9.20 -3.41
C SER A 56 -15.22 -9.43 -2.07
N LEU A 57 -14.45 -9.82 -1.04
CA LEU A 57 -14.94 -10.00 0.32
C LEU A 57 -15.54 -8.70 0.88
N LEU A 58 -14.79 -7.61 0.81
CA LEU A 58 -15.20 -6.35 1.39
C LEU A 58 -16.44 -5.76 0.69
N LEU A 59 -16.49 -5.82 -0.63
CA LEU A 59 -17.67 -5.41 -1.39
C LEU A 59 -18.90 -6.25 -1.04
N GLY A 60 -18.74 -7.58 -0.90
CA GLY A 60 -19.80 -8.49 -0.48
C GLY A 60 -20.32 -8.21 0.94
N LEU A 61 -19.49 -7.66 1.82
CA LEU A 61 -19.88 -7.24 3.17
C LEU A 61 -20.43 -5.81 3.24
N GLY A 62 -20.52 -5.12 2.10
CA GLY A 62 -21.10 -3.77 2.03
C GLY A 62 -20.11 -2.63 2.27
N TYR A 63 -18.79 -2.92 2.30
CA TYR A 63 -17.78 -1.86 2.41
C TYR A 63 -17.61 -1.11 1.10
N ASP A 64 -17.26 0.16 1.21
CA ASP A 64 -16.83 0.98 0.07
C ASP A 64 -15.33 0.75 -0.13
N ALA A 65 -14.99 -0.07 -1.11
CA ALA A 65 -13.62 -0.51 -1.37
C ALA A 65 -13.29 -0.50 -2.87
N THR A 66 -12.04 -0.24 -3.17
CA THR A 66 -11.51 -0.25 -4.54
C THR A 66 -10.05 -0.69 -4.53
N LEU A 67 -9.50 -1.04 -5.69
CA LEU A 67 -8.08 -1.25 -5.89
C LEU A 67 -7.44 -0.02 -6.49
N THR A 68 -6.28 0.34 -5.97
CA THR A 68 -5.46 1.46 -6.43
C THR A 68 -4.08 0.94 -6.80
N GLN A 69 -3.59 1.32 -7.98
CA GLN A 69 -2.23 0.97 -8.39
C GLN A 69 -1.20 1.84 -7.69
N VAL A 70 -0.27 1.20 -7.01
CA VAL A 70 0.84 1.84 -6.31
C VAL A 70 2.16 1.16 -6.65
N VAL A 71 3.27 1.74 -6.24
CA VAL A 71 4.60 1.14 -6.38
C VAL A 71 5.20 0.86 -5.01
N GLY A 72 5.96 -0.23 -4.90
CA GLY A 72 6.80 -0.53 -3.75
C GLY A 72 8.25 -0.21 -4.09
N ILE A 73 8.91 0.61 -3.30
CA ILE A 73 10.28 1.04 -3.54
C ILE A 73 11.11 0.75 -2.31
N GLU A 74 12.21 0.01 -2.48
CA GLU A 74 13.14 -0.26 -1.39
C GLU A 74 13.88 1.00 -0.98
N VAL A 75 13.91 1.27 0.32
CA VAL A 75 14.52 2.45 0.91
C VAL A 75 15.53 2.03 1.97
N SER A 76 16.67 2.69 2.00
CA SER A 76 17.66 2.50 3.07
C SER A 76 17.10 3.03 4.40
N ASP A 77 17.08 2.18 5.41
CA ASP A 77 16.62 2.54 6.76
C ASP A 77 17.71 3.28 7.54
N VAL A 78 18.04 4.46 7.06
CA VAL A 78 19.04 5.38 7.63
C VAL A 78 18.53 6.81 7.56
N PRO A 79 19.07 7.73 8.38
CA PRO A 79 18.72 9.15 8.25
C PRO A 79 18.91 9.65 6.83
N GLY A 80 17.90 10.29 6.26
CA GLY A 80 17.91 10.81 4.89
C GLY A 80 17.50 9.83 3.79
N GLY A 81 17.32 8.54 4.11
CA GLY A 81 16.93 7.52 3.12
C GLY A 81 15.65 7.85 2.37
N LEU A 82 14.62 8.31 3.07
CA LEU A 82 13.37 8.75 2.44
C LEU A 82 13.59 9.97 1.54
N GLY A 83 14.41 10.92 1.95
CA GLY A 83 14.75 12.11 1.15
C GLY A 83 15.36 11.72 -0.20
N VAL A 84 16.27 10.76 -0.20
CA VAL A 84 16.89 10.25 -1.45
C VAL A 84 15.83 9.67 -2.39
N LEU A 85 14.90 8.88 -1.87
CA LEU A 85 13.79 8.35 -2.67
C LEU A 85 12.96 9.47 -3.30
N LEU A 86 12.56 10.44 -2.48
CA LEU A 86 11.71 11.55 -2.93
C LEU A 86 12.41 12.42 -3.97
N ASP A 87 13.72 12.67 -3.81
CA ASP A 87 14.53 13.41 -4.77
C ASP A 87 14.60 12.69 -6.14
N HIS A 88 14.75 11.36 -6.13
CA HIS A 88 14.72 10.58 -7.36
C HIS A 88 13.39 10.70 -8.09
N LEU A 89 12.29 10.60 -7.38
CA LEU A 89 10.96 10.74 -7.98
C LEU A 89 10.73 12.14 -8.53
N ALA A 90 11.11 13.16 -7.77
CA ALA A 90 11.02 14.55 -8.20
C ALA A 90 11.88 14.83 -9.44
N SER A 91 13.09 14.30 -9.50
CA SER A 91 13.99 14.43 -10.65
C SER A 91 13.44 13.78 -11.93
N ALA A 92 12.60 12.77 -11.77
CA ALA A 92 11.87 12.13 -12.87
C ALA A 92 10.54 12.86 -13.20
N ASP A 93 10.27 14.00 -12.58
CA ASP A 93 9.02 14.75 -12.72
C ASP A 93 7.79 13.88 -12.36
N LEU A 94 7.94 13.12 -11.27
CA LEU A 94 6.88 12.31 -10.68
C LEU A 94 6.43 12.93 -9.35
N ASN A 95 5.12 13.05 -9.18
CA ASN A 95 4.53 13.56 -7.96
C ASN A 95 4.12 12.43 -7.02
N VAL A 96 4.42 12.58 -5.74
CA VAL A 96 3.99 11.66 -4.69
C VAL A 96 2.70 12.18 -4.08
N GLU A 97 1.63 11.42 -4.21
CA GLU A 97 0.35 11.76 -3.58
C GLU A 97 0.31 11.32 -2.12
N TYR A 98 0.83 10.14 -1.84
CA TYR A 98 1.03 9.62 -0.49
C TYR A 98 2.07 8.49 -0.49
N ALA A 99 2.59 8.20 0.69
CA ALA A 99 3.52 7.11 0.92
C ALA A 99 3.35 6.55 2.33
N TYR A 100 3.64 5.27 2.51
CA TYR A 100 3.70 4.60 3.81
C TYR A 100 4.62 3.39 3.73
N THR A 101 5.11 2.96 4.87
CA THR A 101 6.15 1.93 4.95
C THR A 101 5.54 0.54 5.12
N CYS A 102 6.12 -0.43 4.40
CA CYS A 102 5.85 -1.85 4.53
C CYS A 102 7.14 -2.59 4.91
N PRO A 103 7.24 -3.16 6.11
CA PRO A 103 8.41 -3.94 6.48
C PRO A 103 8.42 -5.29 5.75
N MET A 104 9.56 -5.64 5.17
CA MET A 104 9.73 -6.86 4.38
C MET A 104 11.03 -7.59 4.75
N GLY A 105 10.96 -8.53 5.69
CA GLY A 105 12.06 -9.47 5.93
C GLY A 105 13.45 -8.82 6.12
N GLY A 106 13.56 -7.78 6.96
CA GLY A 106 14.80 -7.04 7.19
C GLY A 106 15.08 -5.92 6.18
N ARG A 107 14.18 -5.71 5.21
CA ARG A 107 14.21 -4.58 4.28
C ARG A 107 13.06 -3.63 4.56
N THR A 108 13.24 -2.37 4.25
CA THR A 108 12.19 -1.35 4.31
C THR A 108 11.75 -1.03 2.89
N VAL A 109 10.45 -1.18 2.64
CA VAL A 109 9.83 -0.84 1.35
C VAL A 109 8.79 0.23 1.60
N ASP A 110 8.87 1.34 0.89
CA ASP A 110 7.83 2.35 0.88
C ASP A 110 6.82 2.06 -0.23
N ILE A 111 5.57 2.04 0.14
CA ILE A 111 4.44 1.98 -0.79
C ILE A 111 4.11 3.41 -1.19
N VAL A 112 4.20 3.71 -2.47
CA VAL A 112 4.08 5.07 -2.97
C VAL A 112 3.01 5.16 -4.05
N LYS A 113 2.06 6.07 -3.87
CA LYS A 113 1.16 6.49 -4.93
C LYS A 113 1.80 7.62 -5.69
N VAL A 114 2.14 7.35 -6.94
CA VAL A 114 2.88 8.28 -7.80
C VAL A 114 2.01 8.65 -9.00
N THR A 115 2.05 9.91 -9.39
CA THR A 115 1.41 10.42 -10.61
C THR A 115 2.43 11.14 -11.48
N GLY A 116 2.22 11.11 -12.77
CA GLY A 116 3.08 11.70 -13.81
C GLY A 116 3.03 10.86 -15.08
N GLU A 117 3.19 11.50 -16.23
CA GLU A 117 3.11 10.83 -17.52
C GLU A 117 4.43 10.98 -18.30
N PRO A 118 4.92 9.95 -18.97
CA PRO A 118 4.49 8.53 -18.94
C PRO A 118 5.05 7.79 -17.72
N LEU A 119 4.16 7.39 -16.81
CA LEU A 119 4.52 6.85 -15.49
C LEU A 119 5.46 5.64 -15.54
N ALA A 120 5.14 4.65 -16.34
CA ALA A 120 5.92 3.41 -16.42
C ALA A 120 7.35 3.64 -16.93
N ILE A 121 7.53 4.54 -17.87
CA ILE A 121 8.84 4.91 -18.42
C ILE A 121 9.65 5.67 -17.38
N LYS A 122 9.06 6.68 -16.76
CA LYS A 122 9.71 7.49 -15.74
C LYS A 122 10.13 6.67 -14.50
N LEU A 123 9.31 5.74 -14.05
CA LEU A 123 9.65 4.83 -12.96
C LEU A 123 10.84 3.94 -13.32
N ARG A 124 10.90 3.44 -14.56
CA ARG A 124 12.04 2.63 -15.04
C ARG A 124 13.32 3.46 -15.11
N GLU A 125 13.22 4.69 -15.60
CA GLU A 125 14.36 5.59 -15.76
C GLU A 125 14.86 6.17 -14.43
N SER A 126 14.04 6.14 -13.37
CA SER A 126 14.42 6.67 -12.06
C SER A 126 15.57 5.88 -11.40
N GLY A 127 15.83 4.64 -11.85
CA GLY A 127 16.87 3.78 -11.27
C GLY A 127 16.58 3.27 -9.86
N LEU A 128 15.35 3.44 -9.38
CA LEU A 128 14.93 2.99 -8.05
C LEU A 128 14.71 1.48 -8.02
N MET A 129 15.07 0.85 -6.90
CA MET A 129 14.81 -0.57 -6.67
C MET A 129 13.34 -0.78 -6.31
N MET A 130 12.61 -1.40 -7.24
CA MET A 130 11.18 -1.65 -7.09
C MET A 130 10.95 -2.99 -6.39
N GLY A 131 10.10 -2.99 -5.36
CA GLY A 131 9.53 -4.22 -4.82
C GLY A 131 8.53 -4.83 -5.79
N SER A 132 8.51 -6.16 -5.93
CA SER A 132 7.54 -6.84 -6.80
C SER A 132 6.21 -7.04 -6.08
N ALA A 133 5.11 -7.06 -6.86
CA ALA A 133 3.79 -7.41 -6.34
C ALA A 133 3.79 -8.83 -5.76
N GLU A 134 4.54 -9.74 -6.36
CA GLU A 134 4.68 -11.13 -5.88
C GLU A 134 5.30 -11.17 -4.48
N GLU A 135 6.39 -10.44 -4.23
CA GLU A 135 7.01 -10.37 -2.90
C GLU A 135 6.08 -9.78 -1.84
N LEU A 136 5.30 -8.76 -2.20
CA LEU A 136 4.39 -8.05 -1.28
C LEU A 136 3.08 -8.78 -1.06
N CYS A 137 2.59 -9.50 -2.07
CA CYS A 137 1.29 -10.17 -2.04
C CYS A 137 1.39 -11.69 -1.82
N THR A 138 2.57 -12.25 -1.57
CA THR A 138 2.72 -13.67 -1.24
C THR A 138 2.44 -13.91 0.24
N PRO A 139 1.61 -14.92 0.59
CA PRO A 139 1.34 -15.27 1.97
C PRO A 139 2.63 -15.59 2.73
N ARG A 140 2.82 -14.96 3.88
CA ARG A 140 3.93 -15.32 4.76
C ARG A 140 3.61 -16.66 5.43
N GLN A 141 4.49 -17.62 5.31
CA GLN A 141 4.39 -18.84 6.10
C GLN A 141 4.63 -18.46 7.57
N ILE A 142 3.65 -18.77 8.41
CA ILE A 142 3.83 -18.69 9.86
C ILE A 142 4.71 -19.86 10.23
N VAL A 143 5.88 -19.56 10.66
CA VAL A 143 6.81 -20.58 11.21
C VAL A 143 6.51 -20.75 12.69
#